data_222d9d9912d9ab1b82cb43e8ac73d66f
#
_entry.id   222d9d9912d9ab1b82cb43e8ac73d66f
#
_cell.length_a   1.000
_cell.length_b   1.000
_cell.length_c   1.000
_cell.angle_alpha   90.00
_cell.angle_beta   90.00
_cell.angle_gamma   90.00
#
_symmetry.space_group_name_H-M   'P 1'
#
loop_
_entity.id
_entity.type
_entity.pdbx_description
1 polymer ?
#
loop_
_entity_poly.entity_id
_entity_poly.type
_entity_poly.pdbx_seq_one_letter_code
_entity_poly.pdbx_strand_id
1 'polypeptide(L)'
;LFRSYILAVAVVDSLDAAIAHVLAHSTHHSDAIVTESAENAERFVNETDSAAVYVNASTRFTDGGEFGLGCEMGISTQKLHARGPMGLDELSTYKYIIRGSGQIR
;
A
#
# COMPACT_ATOMS: atom_id res chain seq x y z
N LEU A 1 18.57 -2.37 10.07
CA LEU A 1 17.35 -1.90 10.72
C LEU A 1 17.69 -0.75 11.66
N PHE A 2 17.35 0.45 11.24
CA PHE A 2 17.59 1.66 12.01
C PHE A 2 16.52 1.81 13.08
N ARG A 3 16.73 1.27 14.27
CA ARG A 3 15.89 1.58 15.46
C ARG A 3 16.32 2.88 16.12
N SER A 4 16.64 3.90 15.32
CA SER A 4 17.21 5.18 15.71
C SER A 4 16.77 6.24 14.72
N TYR A 5 16.91 7.53 15.08
CA TYR A 5 16.67 8.65 14.16
C TYR A 5 17.80 8.75 13.12
N ILE A 6 17.86 7.75 12.22
CA ILE A 6 18.84 7.67 11.14
C ILE A 6 18.07 7.64 9.83
N LEU A 7 18.40 8.55 8.92
CA LEU A 7 17.87 8.64 7.58
C LEU A 7 18.97 8.33 6.57
N ALA A 8 18.73 7.35 5.69
CA ALA A 8 19.58 7.13 4.54
C ALA A 8 19.11 8.05 3.39
N VAL A 9 20.04 8.76 2.77
CA VAL A 9 19.76 9.69 1.66
C VAL A 9 20.66 9.36 0.49
N ALA A 10 20.07 9.27 -0.70
CA ALA A 10 20.78 9.16 -1.96
C ALA A 10 20.26 10.23 -2.94
N VAL A 11 21.14 10.73 -3.80
CA VAL A 11 20.80 11.63 -4.90
C VAL A 11 20.88 10.84 -6.19
N VAL A 12 19.87 10.98 -7.04
CA VAL A 12 19.79 10.32 -8.35
C VAL A 12 19.51 11.33 -9.44
N ASP A 13 19.85 11.02 -10.68
CA ASP A 13 19.84 11.98 -11.77
C ASP A 13 18.47 12.10 -12.48
N SER A 14 17.55 11.19 -12.21
CA SER A 14 16.27 11.14 -12.91
C SER A 14 15.16 10.46 -12.08
N LEU A 15 13.90 10.68 -12.49
CA LEU A 15 12.75 9.95 -11.95
C LEU A 15 12.86 8.44 -12.21
N ASP A 16 13.36 8.05 -13.38
CA ASP A 16 13.55 6.62 -13.71
C ASP A 16 14.54 5.95 -12.73
N ALA A 17 15.64 6.62 -12.43
CA ALA A 17 16.61 6.14 -11.44
C ALA A 17 16.01 6.10 -10.03
N ALA A 18 15.15 7.07 -9.66
CA ALA A 18 14.44 7.08 -8.38
C ALA A 18 13.45 5.91 -8.27
N ILE A 19 12.63 5.69 -9.29
CA ILE A 19 11.68 4.58 -9.33
C ILE A 19 12.41 3.24 -9.28
N ALA A 20 13.47 3.07 -10.07
CA ALA A 20 14.28 1.86 -10.05
C ALA A 20 14.89 1.59 -8.66
N HIS A 21 15.35 2.65 -7.98
CA HIS A 21 15.87 2.54 -6.62
C HIS A 21 14.79 2.12 -5.62
N VAL A 22 13.59 2.73 -5.70
CA VAL A 22 12.45 2.35 -4.85
C VAL A 22 12.09 0.89 -5.07
N LEU A 23 11.92 0.45 -6.31
CA LEU A 23 11.57 -0.94 -6.64
C LEU A 23 12.61 -1.95 -6.13
N ALA A 24 13.89 -1.58 -6.11
CA ALA A 24 14.98 -2.47 -5.68
C ALA A 24 15.13 -2.55 -4.15
N HIS A 25 14.70 -1.53 -3.41
CA HIS A 25 15.03 -1.39 -1.99
C HIS A 25 13.82 -1.21 -1.07
N SER A 26 12.62 -0.94 -1.61
CA SER A 26 11.40 -0.81 -0.82
C SER A 26 11.02 -2.13 -0.16
N THR A 27 10.37 -2.01 0.98
CA THR A 27 9.67 -3.14 1.64
C THR A 27 8.33 -3.44 0.99
N HIS A 28 7.92 -2.65 0.00
CA HIS A 28 6.60 -2.66 -0.63
C HIS A 28 5.44 -2.37 0.34
N HIS A 29 5.74 -1.68 1.44
CA HIS A 29 4.75 -1.25 2.41
C HIS A 29 4.17 0.11 2.03
N SER A 30 4.97 1.17 2.11
CA SER A 30 4.53 2.55 1.86
C SER A 30 5.65 3.34 1.20
N ASP A 31 5.41 3.83 0.01
CA ASP A 31 6.32 4.69 -0.73
C ASP A 31 5.64 6.01 -1.10
N ALA A 32 6.41 7.07 -1.20
CA ALA A 32 5.88 8.41 -1.44
C ALA A 32 6.74 9.18 -2.43
N ILE A 33 6.08 10.03 -3.21
CA ILE A 33 6.70 11.08 -4.02
C ILE A 33 6.24 12.45 -3.54
N VAL A 34 7.16 13.41 -3.55
CA VAL A 34 6.85 14.83 -3.37
C VAL A 34 7.22 15.54 -4.67
N THR A 35 6.23 16.06 -5.37
CA THR A 35 6.44 16.69 -6.69
C THR A 35 5.31 17.68 -7.01
N GLU A 36 5.63 18.72 -7.79
CA GLU A 36 4.64 19.62 -8.39
C GLU A 36 4.21 19.14 -9.80
N SER A 37 4.95 18.22 -10.40
CA SER A 37 4.64 17.64 -11.71
C SER A 37 3.58 16.56 -11.60
N ALA A 38 2.39 16.81 -12.16
CA ALA A 38 1.34 15.79 -12.24
C ALA A 38 1.78 14.55 -13.05
N GLU A 39 2.54 14.73 -14.12
CA GLU A 39 3.06 13.64 -14.93
C GLU A 39 4.00 12.73 -14.12
N ASN A 40 4.92 13.33 -13.37
CA ASN A 40 5.83 12.55 -12.51
C ASN A 40 5.08 11.83 -11.39
N ALA A 41 4.05 12.46 -10.82
CA ALA A 41 3.20 11.85 -9.81
C ALA A 41 2.50 10.60 -10.35
N GLU A 42 1.84 10.72 -11.52
CA GLU A 42 1.14 9.60 -12.17
C GLU A 42 2.10 8.47 -12.56
N ARG A 43 3.26 8.81 -13.10
CA ARG A 43 4.27 7.80 -13.40
C ARG A 43 4.71 7.04 -12.15
N PHE A 44 5.02 7.76 -11.08
CA PHE A 44 5.44 7.15 -9.82
C PHE A 44 4.36 6.21 -9.26
N VAL A 45 3.09 6.64 -9.25
CA VAL A 45 1.97 5.83 -8.77
C VAL A 45 1.79 4.56 -9.60
N ASN A 46 1.88 4.66 -10.92
CA ASN A 46 1.66 3.54 -11.83
C ASN A 46 2.84 2.54 -11.85
N GLU A 47 4.06 3.02 -11.66
CA GLU A 47 5.28 2.20 -11.77
C GLU A 47 5.74 1.64 -10.41
N THR A 48 5.27 2.20 -9.27
CA THR A 48 5.63 1.74 -7.93
C THR A 48 4.60 0.75 -7.40
N ASP A 49 5.04 -0.47 -7.09
CA ASP A 49 4.16 -1.55 -6.63
C ASP A 49 4.26 -1.77 -5.10
N SER A 50 3.77 -0.80 -4.34
CA SER A 50 3.70 -0.87 -2.88
C SER A 50 2.25 -0.94 -2.40
N ALA A 51 2.03 -1.42 -1.18
CA ALA A 51 0.69 -1.56 -0.60
C ALA A 51 -0.01 -0.21 -0.45
N ALA A 52 0.75 0.85 -0.20
CA ALA A 52 0.28 2.23 -0.21
C ALA A 52 1.29 3.12 -0.95
N VAL A 53 0.82 3.92 -1.89
CA VAL A 53 1.64 4.89 -2.64
C VAL A 53 1.06 6.27 -2.42
N TYR A 54 1.90 7.21 -2.03
CA TYR A 54 1.52 8.56 -1.64
C TYR A 54 2.07 9.61 -2.60
N VAL A 55 1.27 10.59 -2.92
CA VAL A 55 1.68 11.80 -3.62
C VAL A 55 1.47 13.01 -2.71
N ASN A 56 2.54 13.74 -2.41
CA ASN A 56 2.52 14.95 -1.58
C ASN A 56 1.83 14.75 -0.20
N ALA A 57 1.90 13.55 0.34
CA ALA A 57 1.33 13.22 1.63
C ALA A 57 2.31 12.35 2.44
N SER A 58 2.14 12.36 3.75
CA SER A 58 2.97 11.59 4.66
C SER A 58 2.61 10.09 4.62
N THR A 59 3.61 9.22 4.58
CA THR A 59 3.42 7.78 4.74
C THR A 59 2.83 7.37 6.09
N ARG A 60 2.76 8.28 7.06
CA ARG A 60 2.09 8.09 8.35
C ARG A 60 0.58 7.94 8.25
N PHE A 61 -0.02 8.29 7.10
CA PHE A 61 -1.42 8.02 6.85
C PHE A 61 -1.72 6.54 6.58
N THR A 62 -0.72 5.67 6.44
CA THR A 62 -0.94 4.22 6.41
C THR A 62 -1.31 3.73 7.81
N ASP A 63 -2.58 3.85 8.14
CA ASP A 63 -3.16 3.59 9.45
C ASP A 63 -4.62 3.18 9.28
N GLY A 64 -5.03 2.12 9.96
CA GLY A 64 -6.39 1.57 9.83
C GLY A 64 -7.48 2.56 10.27
N GLY A 65 -7.20 3.40 11.27
CA GLY A 65 -8.10 4.46 11.70
C GLY A 65 -8.27 5.55 10.65
N GLU A 66 -7.16 6.00 10.04
CA GLU A 66 -7.17 7.00 8.96
C GLU A 66 -7.88 6.50 7.70
N PHE A 67 -7.78 5.20 7.39
CA PHE A 67 -8.50 4.57 6.28
C PHE A 67 -9.96 4.21 6.60
N GLY A 68 -10.42 4.48 7.80
CA GLY A 68 -11.81 4.24 8.17
C GLY A 68 -12.16 2.77 8.45
N LEU A 69 -11.16 1.93 8.72
CA LEU A 69 -11.36 0.50 9.02
C LEU A 69 -11.81 0.25 10.46
N GLY A 70 -11.98 1.31 11.26
CA GLY A 70 -12.39 1.24 12.66
C GLY A 70 -11.31 0.74 13.62
N CYS A 71 -10.42 -0.09 13.16
CA CYS A 71 -9.27 -0.60 13.90
C CYS A 71 -8.12 -0.92 12.94
N GLU A 72 -6.93 -1.15 13.49
CA GLU A 72 -5.82 -1.72 12.76
C GLU A 72 -5.32 -2.97 13.48
N MET A 73 -5.34 -4.09 12.78
CA MET A 73 -4.83 -5.37 13.28
C MET A 73 -3.51 -5.76 12.63
N GLY A 74 -3.09 -4.99 11.65
CA GLY A 74 -1.83 -5.16 10.94
C GLY A 74 -1.86 -4.52 9.56
N ILE A 75 -0.72 -4.64 8.87
CA ILE A 75 -0.55 -4.16 7.50
C ILE A 75 0.03 -5.32 6.67
N SER A 76 -0.57 -5.57 5.52
CA SER A 76 -0.15 -6.61 4.59
C SER A 76 0.43 -6.04 3.32
N THR A 77 1.54 -6.59 2.87
CA THR A 77 2.11 -6.35 1.53
C THR A 77 1.76 -7.46 0.54
N GLN A 78 0.96 -8.42 0.94
CA GLN A 78 0.52 -9.54 0.10
C GLN A 78 -0.33 -9.06 -1.08
N LYS A 79 -0.27 -9.80 -2.20
CA LYS A 79 -1.05 -9.50 -3.41
C LYS A 79 -2.24 -10.43 -3.60
N LEU A 80 -2.24 -11.60 -2.99
CA LEU A 80 -3.28 -12.63 -3.14
C LEU A 80 -4.36 -12.59 -2.05
N HIS A 81 -4.25 -11.69 -1.11
CA HIS A 81 -5.19 -11.47 -0.01
C HIS A 81 -5.33 -9.96 0.22
N ALA A 82 -5.86 -9.58 1.39
CA ALA A 82 -5.91 -8.19 1.79
C ALA A 82 -4.52 -7.52 1.69
N ARG A 83 -4.48 -6.30 1.19
CA ARG A 83 -3.27 -5.52 0.98
C ARG A 83 -3.41 -4.14 1.63
N GLY A 84 -2.34 -3.64 2.21
CA GLY A 84 -2.36 -2.40 2.98
C GLY A 84 -2.83 -2.61 4.42
N PRO A 85 -3.37 -1.58 5.08
CA PRO A 85 -3.94 -1.68 6.41
C PRO A 85 -5.05 -2.72 6.46
N MET A 86 -5.07 -3.52 7.53
CA MET A 86 -6.01 -4.62 7.73
C MET A 86 -6.83 -4.37 9.00
N GLY A 87 -8.13 -4.32 8.84
CA GLY A 87 -9.10 -4.26 9.92
C GLY A 87 -9.77 -5.61 10.19
N LEU A 88 -10.95 -5.56 10.78
CA LEU A 88 -11.71 -6.76 11.11
C LEU A 88 -12.22 -7.52 9.89
N ASP A 89 -12.62 -6.79 8.86
CA ASP A 89 -13.21 -7.38 7.65
C ASP A 89 -12.17 -8.19 6.87
N GLU A 90 -10.94 -7.69 6.76
CA GLU A 90 -9.84 -8.37 6.05
C GLU A 90 -9.40 -9.65 6.74
N LEU A 91 -9.64 -9.79 8.04
CA LEU A 91 -9.35 -10.99 8.82
C LEU A 91 -10.52 -11.96 8.90
N SER A 92 -11.65 -11.57 8.33
CA SER A 92 -12.87 -12.37 8.30
C SER A 92 -13.03 -13.09 6.95
N THR A 93 -13.83 -14.14 6.94
CA THR A 93 -14.27 -14.81 5.72
C THR A 93 -15.75 -15.05 5.76
N TYR A 94 -16.33 -15.39 4.63
CA TYR A 94 -17.77 -15.63 4.51
C TYR A 94 -18.05 -17.01 3.89
N LYS A 95 -19.26 -17.50 4.11
CA LYS A 95 -19.80 -18.66 3.42
C LYS A 95 -21.11 -18.33 2.74
N TYR A 96 -21.37 -18.95 1.62
CA TYR A 96 -22.68 -18.88 0.98
C TYR A 96 -23.63 -19.89 1.60
N ILE A 97 -24.85 -19.46 1.91
CA ILE A 97 -25.92 -20.33 2.36
C ILE A 97 -27.01 -20.31 1.30
N ILE A 98 -27.20 -21.41 0.59
CA ILE A 98 -28.19 -21.55 -0.45
C ILE A 98 -29.33 -22.41 0.10
N ARG A 99 -30.51 -21.85 0.15
CA ARG A 99 -31.72 -22.57 0.58
C ARG A 99 -32.67 -22.66 -0.61
N GLY A 100 -33.00 -23.88 -0.99
CA GLY A 100 -33.89 -24.18 -2.12
C GLY A 100 -35.11 -24.95 -1.67
N SER A 101 -36.11 -25.06 -2.56
CA SER A 101 -37.30 -25.85 -2.42
C SER A 101 -37.45 -26.91 -3.52
N GLY A 102 -36.32 -27.41 -4.04
CA GLY A 102 -36.28 -28.43 -5.09
C GLY A 102 -36.03 -27.88 -6.49
N GLN A 103 -35.54 -26.65 -6.60
CA GLN A 103 -35.12 -26.10 -7.91
C GLN A 103 -33.99 -26.93 -8.52
N ILE A 104 -34.12 -27.22 -9.79
CA ILE A 104 -33.07 -27.85 -10.63
C ILE A 104 -32.47 -26.82 -11.58
N ARG A 105 -31.24 -27.05 -11.99
CA ARG A 105 -30.53 -26.22 -12.96
C ARG A 105 -30.65 -26.85 -14.35
#